data_503ed8ce5d2fa81869ef900031d98cde
#
_entry.id   503ed8ce5d2fa81869ef900031d98cde
#
_cell.length_a   1.000
_cell.length_b   1.000
_cell.length_c   1.000
_cell.angle_alpha   90.00
_cell.angle_beta   90.00
_cell.angle_gamma   90.00
#
_symmetry.space_group_name_H-M   'P 1'
#
loop_
_entity.id
_entity.type
_entity.pdbx_description
1 polymer ?
#
loop_
_entity_poly.entity_id
_entity_poly.type
_entity_poly.pdbx_seq_one_letter_code
_entity_poly.pdbx_strand_id
1 'polypeptide(L)'
;FETLTSQGLFGIFGPTGSGKSTILDAMTLALYAKLPRDTKNFINTNETTASVSFLFSITTDRTRKYLAERSFRYHNNTYTSTVRNTTGRLIVCDGENETILADKPTEVTAECIRLLGLTSEDFMRTVVLPQGQFSEFLHLKNKERRIMLQRIFHLEKYGIELTSKIGRAKQKQELLLSKLDGEKKNFEEISSVQLSKLQKQEKSDTKQHSRLSKKLAKLEKSFQKTEELYNTQQELLPLKKAQKEKELLLPSIKEKENNLNITKKANQLRPF
;
A
#
# COMPACT_ATOMS: atom_id res chain seq x y z
N PHE A 1 -35.46 20.32 -0.59
CA PHE A 1 -35.09 19.40 -1.66
C PHE A 1 -35.93 18.12 -1.64
N GLU A 2 -36.30 17.58 -0.48
CA GLU A 2 -37.06 16.31 -0.37
C GLU A 2 -38.38 16.32 -1.15
N THR A 3 -39.13 17.41 -1.08
CA THR A 3 -40.39 17.59 -1.85
C THR A 3 -40.17 17.73 -3.36
N LEU A 4 -39.01 18.22 -3.79
CA LEU A 4 -38.69 18.39 -5.21
C LEU A 4 -38.25 17.05 -5.84
N THR A 5 -37.53 16.22 -5.10
CA THR A 5 -37.06 14.92 -5.61
C THR A 5 -38.15 13.89 -5.78
N SER A 6 -39.28 14.04 -5.09
CA SER A 6 -40.44 13.12 -5.20
C SER A 6 -41.13 13.18 -6.56
N GLN A 7 -40.96 14.28 -7.32
CA GLN A 7 -41.59 14.45 -8.63
C GLN A 7 -40.72 14.03 -9.83
N GLY A 8 -39.51 13.60 -9.59
CA GLY A 8 -38.63 13.03 -10.63
C GLY A 8 -38.00 14.07 -11.59
N LEU A 9 -38.64 15.19 -11.83
CA LEU A 9 -38.14 16.28 -12.67
C LEU A 9 -38.45 17.63 -12.05
N PHE A 10 -37.48 18.48 -11.88
CA PHE A 10 -37.66 19.87 -11.40
C PHE A 10 -36.71 20.84 -12.09
N GLY A 11 -37.07 22.11 -12.10
CA GLY A 11 -36.25 23.17 -12.70
C GLY A 11 -35.86 24.23 -11.67
N ILE A 12 -34.61 24.70 -11.73
CA ILE A 12 -34.12 25.81 -10.91
C ILE A 12 -33.91 27.01 -11.81
N PHE A 13 -34.69 28.05 -11.60
CA PHE A 13 -34.69 29.26 -12.39
C PHE A 13 -34.21 30.46 -11.54
N GLY A 14 -33.57 31.42 -12.19
CA GLY A 14 -33.11 32.64 -11.53
C GLY A 14 -32.13 33.43 -12.41
N PRO A 15 -31.81 34.66 -12.05
CA PRO A 15 -30.86 35.52 -12.80
C PRO A 15 -29.47 34.98 -12.79
N THR A 16 -28.60 35.45 -13.65
CA THR A 16 -27.17 35.11 -13.66
C THR A 16 -26.54 35.53 -12.33
N GLY A 17 -25.70 34.64 -11.75
CA GLY A 17 -25.09 34.89 -10.46
C GLY A 17 -25.92 34.44 -9.24
N SER A 18 -27.15 33.97 -9.40
CA SER A 18 -28.01 33.50 -8.27
C SER A 18 -27.60 32.15 -7.65
N GLY A 19 -26.48 31.58 -8.03
CA GLY A 19 -25.94 30.36 -7.42
C GLY A 19 -26.50 29.04 -7.97
N LYS A 20 -27.25 29.04 -9.08
CA LYS A 20 -27.81 27.80 -9.66
C LYS A 20 -26.77 26.72 -9.93
N SER A 21 -25.67 27.09 -10.58
CA SER A 21 -24.57 26.16 -10.86
C SER A 21 -23.75 25.81 -9.61
N THR A 22 -23.77 26.67 -8.59
CA THR A 22 -23.06 26.44 -7.32
C THR A 22 -23.59 25.22 -6.57
N ILE A 23 -24.86 24.86 -6.78
CA ILE A 23 -25.45 23.64 -6.22
C ILE A 23 -24.75 22.40 -6.79
N LEU A 24 -24.50 22.37 -8.11
CA LEU A 24 -23.78 21.29 -8.78
C LEU A 24 -22.31 21.28 -8.38
N ASP A 25 -21.71 22.47 -8.25
CA ASP A 25 -20.34 22.62 -7.74
C ASP A 25 -20.22 22.06 -6.31
N ALA A 26 -21.19 22.33 -5.43
CA ALA A 26 -21.24 21.81 -4.08
C ALA A 26 -21.31 20.27 -4.03
N MET A 27 -22.12 19.64 -4.88
CA MET A 27 -22.21 18.18 -4.96
C MET A 27 -20.84 17.58 -5.35
N THR A 28 -20.17 18.12 -6.35
CA THR A 28 -18.86 17.62 -6.80
C THR A 28 -17.75 17.88 -5.78
N LEU A 29 -17.81 19.01 -5.08
CA LEU A 29 -16.90 19.30 -3.97
C LEU A 29 -17.09 18.33 -2.80
N ALA A 30 -18.32 18.04 -2.42
CA ALA A 30 -18.61 17.10 -1.32
C ALA A 30 -18.10 15.69 -1.64
N LEU A 31 -18.38 15.18 -2.84
CA LEU A 31 -18.02 13.82 -3.24
C LEU A 31 -16.54 13.67 -3.57
N TYR A 32 -15.98 14.60 -4.35
CA TYR A 32 -14.65 14.41 -4.97
C TYR A 32 -13.61 15.48 -4.61
N ALA A 33 -13.96 16.51 -3.87
CA ALA A 33 -13.14 17.68 -3.61
C ALA A 33 -12.62 18.37 -4.90
N LYS A 34 -13.41 18.28 -5.97
CA LYS A 34 -13.10 18.87 -7.28
C LYS A 34 -14.29 19.69 -7.78
N LEU A 35 -14.01 20.70 -8.55
CA LEU A 35 -15.02 21.51 -9.24
C LEU A 35 -15.12 21.10 -10.71
N PRO A 36 -16.32 21.23 -11.32
CA PRO A 36 -16.50 21.02 -12.76
C PRO A 36 -15.71 22.02 -13.61
N ARG A 37 -15.46 23.18 -13.05
CA ARG A 37 -14.64 24.25 -13.65
C ARG A 37 -13.28 24.26 -12.98
N ASP A 38 -12.24 24.50 -13.73
CA ASP A 38 -10.86 24.60 -13.20
C ASP A 38 -10.67 25.97 -12.49
N THR A 39 -11.56 26.27 -11.54
CA THR A 39 -11.49 27.46 -10.69
C THR A 39 -10.84 27.10 -9.38
N LYS A 40 -9.71 27.73 -9.10
CA LYS A 40 -8.97 27.53 -7.84
C LYS A 40 -9.60 28.28 -6.67
N ASN A 41 -10.40 29.31 -6.94
CA ASN A 41 -11.00 30.19 -5.94
C ASN A 41 -12.52 30.01 -5.93
N PHE A 42 -13.01 29.17 -5.02
CA PHE A 42 -14.46 28.96 -4.80
C PHE A 42 -14.92 29.38 -3.40
N ILE A 43 -14.00 29.77 -2.53
CA ILE A 43 -14.31 30.32 -1.23
C ILE A 43 -14.68 31.80 -1.43
N ASN A 44 -15.72 32.26 -0.73
CA ASN A 44 -16.13 33.66 -0.77
C ASN A 44 -14.95 34.56 -0.41
N THR A 45 -14.79 35.69 -1.12
CA THR A 45 -13.70 36.65 -0.92
C THR A 45 -13.62 37.20 0.50
N ASN A 46 -14.75 37.24 1.20
CA ASN A 46 -14.81 37.71 2.60
C ASN A 46 -14.58 36.62 3.63
N GLU A 47 -14.39 35.36 3.19
CA GLU A 47 -14.25 34.21 4.07
C GLU A 47 -12.92 33.49 3.83
N THR A 48 -12.39 32.85 4.87
CA THR A 48 -11.15 32.07 4.78
C THR A 48 -11.40 30.57 4.65
N THR A 49 -12.63 30.16 4.91
CA THR A 49 -13.06 28.76 4.92
C THR A 49 -14.37 28.56 4.18
N ALA A 50 -14.58 27.38 3.64
CA ALA A 50 -15.85 26.93 3.12
C ALA A 50 -16.12 25.50 3.59
N SER A 51 -17.36 25.18 3.87
CA SER A 51 -17.82 23.83 4.18
C SER A 51 -18.92 23.40 3.23
N VAL A 52 -18.97 22.14 2.93
CA VAL A 52 -20.02 21.55 2.10
C VAL A 52 -20.46 20.23 2.73
N SER A 53 -21.76 20.01 2.72
CA SER A 53 -22.42 18.80 3.19
C SER A 53 -23.41 18.34 2.14
N PHE A 54 -23.35 17.06 1.77
CA PHE A 54 -24.22 16.48 0.76
C PHE A 54 -24.75 15.12 1.20
N LEU A 55 -26.05 15.07 1.42
CA LEU A 55 -26.79 13.85 1.73
C LEU A 55 -27.31 13.22 0.43
N PHE A 56 -26.98 11.96 0.20
CA PHE A 56 -27.44 11.20 -0.97
C PHE A 56 -27.81 9.77 -0.59
N SER A 57 -28.60 9.11 -1.42
CA SER A 57 -28.97 7.72 -1.23
C SER A 57 -28.55 6.87 -2.41
N ILE A 58 -28.14 5.65 -2.12
CA ILE A 58 -27.85 4.61 -3.12
C ILE A 58 -28.76 3.44 -2.85
N THR A 59 -29.47 3.01 -3.89
CA THR A 59 -30.33 1.83 -3.86
C THR A 59 -29.64 0.70 -4.62
N THR A 60 -29.25 -0.35 -3.90
CA THR A 60 -28.84 -1.62 -4.47
C THR A 60 -29.88 -2.68 -4.07
N ASP A 61 -29.59 -3.53 -3.12
CA ASP A 61 -30.56 -4.44 -2.49
C ASP A 61 -31.40 -3.71 -1.42
N ARG A 62 -30.81 -2.69 -0.81
CA ARG A 62 -31.43 -1.80 0.19
C ARG A 62 -31.02 -0.37 -0.10
N THR A 63 -31.93 0.57 0.16
CA THR A 63 -31.62 2.00 0.08
C THR A 63 -30.84 2.41 1.33
N ARG A 64 -29.62 2.89 1.14
CA ARG A 64 -28.77 3.45 2.21
C ARG A 64 -28.55 4.93 1.95
N LYS A 65 -28.59 5.71 3.02
CA LYS A 65 -28.27 7.15 2.97
C LYS A 65 -26.83 7.38 3.39
N TYR A 66 -26.17 8.29 2.70
CA TYR A 66 -24.77 8.65 2.93
C TYR A 66 -24.66 10.16 3.05
N LEU A 67 -23.92 10.63 4.03
CA LEU A 67 -23.60 12.03 4.24
C LEU A 67 -22.13 12.27 3.98
N ALA A 68 -21.81 13.03 2.95
CA ALA A 68 -20.45 13.46 2.64
C ALA A 68 -20.25 14.91 3.10
N GLU A 69 -19.29 15.11 3.98
CA GLU A 69 -18.95 16.43 4.53
C GLU A 69 -17.50 16.76 4.24
N ARG A 70 -17.22 18.00 3.84
CA ARG A 70 -15.85 18.51 3.64
C ARG A 70 -15.74 19.96 4.05
N SER A 71 -14.53 20.30 4.56
CA SER A 71 -14.15 21.69 4.80
C SER A 71 -12.90 22.04 4.03
N PHE A 72 -12.88 23.25 3.54
CA PHE A 72 -11.80 23.80 2.72
C PHE A 72 -11.28 25.07 3.35
N ARG A 73 -9.99 25.35 3.23
CA ARG A 73 -9.35 26.56 3.71
C ARG A 73 -8.29 27.05 2.74
N TYR A 74 -8.12 28.37 2.65
CA TYR A 74 -6.97 28.95 1.97
C TYR A 74 -5.65 28.56 2.67
N HIS A 75 -4.67 28.17 1.87
CA HIS A 75 -3.32 27.96 2.37
C HIS A 75 -2.62 29.32 2.46
N ASN A 76 -2.09 29.67 3.61
CA ASN A 76 -1.35 30.90 3.89
C ASN A 76 -2.17 32.23 3.94
N ASN A 77 -3.47 32.20 4.13
CA ASN A 77 -4.33 33.40 4.23
C ASN A 77 -4.19 34.43 3.10
N THR A 78 -3.67 34.05 1.94
CA THR A 78 -3.56 34.93 0.77
C THR A 78 -4.55 34.49 -0.31
N TYR A 79 -5.30 35.44 -0.86
CA TYR A 79 -6.32 35.19 -1.92
C TYR A 79 -5.76 34.61 -3.23
N THR A 80 -4.46 34.56 -3.38
CA THR A 80 -3.76 33.94 -4.51
C THR A 80 -3.33 32.51 -4.24
N SER A 81 -3.60 31.97 -3.06
CA SER A 81 -3.12 30.67 -2.62
C SER A 81 -4.08 29.55 -2.96
N THR A 82 -3.54 28.35 -3.03
CA THR A 82 -4.31 27.14 -3.32
C THR A 82 -5.26 26.81 -2.16
N VAL A 83 -6.51 26.49 -2.48
CA VAL A 83 -7.48 25.98 -1.50
C VAL A 83 -7.12 24.53 -1.16
N ARG A 84 -7.04 24.22 0.13
CA ARG A 84 -6.84 22.85 0.63
C ARG A 84 -8.10 22.31 1.26
N ASN A 85 -8.37 21.04 0.99
CA ASN A 85 -9.35 20.27 1.73
C ASN A 85 -8.75 19.92 3.09
N THR A 86 -9.31 20.45 4.17
CA THR A 86 -8.77 20.31 5.53
C THR A 86 -9.39 19.15 6.28
N THR A 87 -10.69 18.93 6.12
CA THR A 87 -11.41 17.82 6.72
C THR A 87 -12.33 17.15 5.72
N GLY A 88 -12.56 15.87 5.89
CA GLY A 88 -13.52 15.12 5.09
C GLY A 88 -14.09 13.98 5.93
N ARG A 89 -15.40 13.80 5.89
CA ARG A 89 -16.09 12.68 6.51
C ARG A 89 -17.10 12.09 5.53
N LEU A 90 -17.22 10.78 5.56
CA LEU A 90 -18.28 10.06 4.89
C LEU A 90 -18.98 9.18 5.92
N ILE A 91 -20.26 9.40 6.11
CA ILE A 91 -21.08 8.78 7.14
C ILE A 91 -22.19 7.99 6.45
N VAL A 92 -22.44 6.77 6.91
CA VAL A 92 -23.65 6.01 6.58
C VAL A 92 -24.72 6.33 7.61
N CYS A 93 -25.87 6.77 7.14
CA CYS A 93 -27.05 7.03 7.98
C CYS A 93 -28.01 5.85 7.82
N ASP A 94 -27.96 4.89 8.75
CA ASP A 94 -28.86 3.72 8.76
C ASP A 94 -29.85 3.86 9.92
N GLY A 95 -30.97 4.56 9.66
CA GLY A 95 -31.93 4.95 10.66
C GLY A 95 -31.36 5.96 11.66
N GLU A 96 -31.35 5.62 12.95
CA GLU A 96 -30.75 6.44 14.02
C GLU A 96 -29.26 6.21 14.23
N ASN A 97 -28.69 5.18 13.57
CA ASN A 97 -27.27 4.87 13.70
C ASN A 97 -26.47 5.53 12.58
N GLU A 98 -25.48 6.30 12.98
CA GLU A 98 -24.48 6.89 12.08
C GLU A 98 -23.16 6.14 12.21
N THR A 99 -22.65 5.66 11.08
CA THR A 99 -21.34 4.97 11.02
C THR A 99 -20.41 5.72 10.11
N ILE A 100 -19.24 6.10 10.62
CA ILE A 100 -18.21 6.77 9.83
C ILE A 100 -17.51 5.74 8.95
N LEU A 101 -17.56 5.90 7.63
CA LEU A 101 -16.85 5.06 6.66
C LEU A 101 -15.43 5.58 6.39
N ALA A 102 -15.26 6.89 6.38
CA ALA A 102 -13.98 7.54 6.15
C ALA A 102 -13.96 8.89 6.86
N ASP A 103 -12.80 9.26 7.41
CA ASP A 103 -12.60 10.51 8.16
C ASP A 103 -11.45 11.37 7.62
N LYS A 104 -10.78 10.93 6.55
CA LYS A 104 -9.72 11.68 5.88
C LYS A 104 -10.12 12.09 4.45
N PRO A 105 -9.72 13.28 3.99
CA PRO A 105 -10.11 13.81 2.68
C PRO A 105 -9.86 12.86 1.51
N THR A 106 -8.73 12.17 1.50
CA THR A 106 -8.36 11.20 0.45
C THR A 106 -9.17 9.92 0.52
N GLU A 107 -9.41 9.41 1.73
CA GLU A 107 -10.21 8.22 1.97
C GLU A 107 -11.68 8.46 1.59
N VAL A 108 -12.24 9.62 1.93
CA VAL A 108 -13.60 10.01 1.50
C VAL A 108 -13.74 10.00 -0.02
N THR A 109 -12.75 10.52 -0.75
CA THR A 109 -12.79 10.48 -2.22
C THR A 109 -12.76 9.05 -2.76
N ALA A 110 -11.88 8.21 -2.21
CA ALA A 110 -11.77 6.80 -2.61
C ALA A 110 -13.07 6.02 -2.33
N GLU A 111 -13.67 6.24 -1.16
CA GLU A 111 -14.94 5.60 -0.80
C GLU A 111 -16.12 6.10 -1.65
N CYS A 112 -16.19 7.39 -1.96
CA CYS A 112 -17.19 7.90 -2.89
C CYS A 112 -17.06 7.27 -4.28
N ILE A 113 -15.84 7.14 -4.80
CA ILE A 113 -15.59 6.45 -6.07
C ILE A 113 -16.01 4.98 -5.98
N ARG A 114 -15.70 4.29 -4.88
CA ARG A 114 -16.06 2.89 -4.66
C ARG A 114 -17.59 2.69 -4.61
N LEU A 115 -18.29 3.58 -3.90
CA LEU A 115 -19.75 3.51 -3.72
C LEU A 115 -20.51 3.85 -5.00
N LEU A 116 -20.10 4.91 -5.70
CA LEU A 116 -20.77 5.40 -6.90
C LEU A 116 -20.31 4.67 -8.17
N GLY A 117 -19.13 4.05 -8.14
CA GLY A 117 -18.52 3.43 -9.32
C GLY A 117 -18.03 4.43 -10.37
N LEU A 118 -18.07 5.73 -10.07
CA LEU A 118 -17.74 6.82 -11.00
C LEU A 118 -16.58 7.64 -10.46
N THR A 119 -15.61 7.93 -11.31
CA THR A 119 -14.60 8.95 -11.02
C THR A 119 -15.21 10.35 -11.06
N SER A 120 -14.52 11.35 -10.53
CA SER A 120 -15.00 12.74 -10.59
C SER A 120 -15.26 13.19 -12.03
N GLU A 121 -14.45 12.77 -12.97
CA GLU A 121 -14.57 13.11 -14.40
C GLU A 121 -15.77 12.41 -15.03
N ASP A 122 -15.97 11.13 -14.75
CA ASP A 122 -17.12 10.37 -15.23
C ASP A 122 -18.41 10.96 -14.65
N PHE A 123 -18.43 11.31 -13.35
CA PHE A 123 -19.59 11.91 -12.67
C PHE A 123 -19.94 13.29 -13.28
N MET A 124 -18.96 14.13 -13.53
CA MET A 124 -19.17 15.44 -14.16
C MET A 124 -19.66 15.34 -15.61
N ARG A 125 -19.29 14.29 -16.33
CA ARG A 125 -19.70 14.07 -17.73
C ARG A 125 -21.04 13.36 -17.89
N THR A 126 -21.52 12.67 -16.88
CA THR A 126 -22.74 11.81 -16.97
C THR A 126 -23.85 12.25 -16.07
N VAL A 127 -23.55 12.68 -14.85
CA VAL A 127 -24.55 13.00 -13.82
C VAL A 127 -24.78 14.51 -13.76
N VAL A 128 -23.72 15.29 -13.63
CA VAL A 128 -23.83 16.74 -13.43
C VAL A 128 -24.02 17.50 -14.73
N LEU A 129 -23.38 17.07 -15.80
CA LEU A 129 -23.44 17.68 -17.14
C LEU A 129 -23.30 19.21 -17.10
N PRO A 130 -22.16 19.76 -16.64
CA PRO A 130 -21.96 21.20 -16.60
C PRO A 130 -22.08 21.82 -17.99
N GLN A 131 -22.43 23.11 -18.05
CA GLN A 131 -22.58 23.82 -19.30
C GLN A 131 -21.32 23.71 -20.18
N GLY A 132 -21.49 23.23 -21.42
CA GLY A 132 -20.39 23.03 -22.40
C GLY A 132 -19.75 21.63 -22.37
N GLN A 133 -19.87 20.86 -21.29
CA GLN A 133 -19.23 19.54 -21.19
C GLN A 133 -20.03 18.41 -21.83
N PHE A 134 -21.29 18.59 -22.10
CA PHE A 134 -22.08 17.58 -22.83
C PHE A 134 -21.51 17.28 -24.22
N SER A 135 -20.99 18.31 -24.90
CA SER A 135 -20.34 18.13 -26.20
C SER A 135 -19.05 17.30 -26.09
N GLU A 136 -18.30 17.41 -24.99
CA GLU A 136 -17.09 16.61 -24.78
C GLU A 136 -17.39 15.09 -24.74
N PHE A 137 -18.51 14.70 -24.13
CA PHE A 137 -18.93 13.30 -24.14
C PHE A 137 -19.17 12.76 -25.54
N LEU A 138 -19.78 13.57 -26.41
CA LEU A 138 -20.04 13.20 -27.80
C LEU A 138 -18.74 13.10 -28.62
N HIS A 139 -17.73 13.89 -28.27
CA HIS A 139 -16.42 13.91 -28.93
C HIS A 139 -15.44 12.90 -28.38
N LEU A 140 -15.76 12.16 -27.30
CA LEU A 140 -14.92 11.08 -26.80
C LEU A 140 -14.63 10.03 -27.88
N LYS A 141 -13.39 9.60 -27.96
CA LYS A 141 -12.99 8.49 -28.83
C LYS A 141 -13.73 7.19 -28.40
N ASN A 142 -13.99 6.33 -29.36
CA ASN A 142 -14.74 5.08 -29.14
C ASN A 142 -14.22 4.24 -27.97
N LYS A 143 -12.89 4.22 -27.75
CA LYS A 143 -12.26 3.52 -26.63
C LYS A 143 -12.62 4.12 -25.28
N GLU A 144 -12.54 5.43 -25.16
CA GLU A 144 -12.82 6.19 -23.93
C GLU A 144 -14.30 6.10 -23.58
N ARG A 145 -15.18 6.29 -24.57
CA ARG A 145 -16.64 6.14 -24.42
C ARG A 145 -17.01 4.74 -23.92
N ARG A 146 -16.39 3.69 -24.49
CA ARG A 146 -16.64 2.32 -24.07
C ARG A 146 -16.19 2.08 -22.62
N ILE A 147 -15.00 2.57 -22.23
CA ILE A 147 -14.50 2.42 -20.85
C ILE A 147 -15.43 3.13 -19.86
N MET A 148 -15.87 4.33 -20.19
CA MET A 148 -16.79 5.10 -19.37
C MET A 148 -18.16 4.38 -19.23
N LEU A 149 -18.73 3.89 -20.30
CA LEU A 149 -19.98 3.10 -20.25
C LEU A 149 -19.80 1.80 -19.42
N GLN A 150 -18.65 1.14 -19.54
CA GLN A 150 -18.35 -0.03 -18.70
C GLN A 150 -18.35 0.31 -17.21
N ARG A 151 -17.84 1.47 -16.80
CA ARG A 151 -17.89 1.92 -15.41
C ARG A 151 -19.32 2.24 -14.95
N ILE A 152 -20.07 3.01 -15.75
CA ILE A 152 -21.45 3.39 -15.42
C ILE A 152 -22.33 2.16 -15.19
N PHE A 153 -22.16 1.13 -16.01
CA PHE A 153 -22.95 -0.10 -15.92
C PHE A 153 -22.28 -1.21 -15.10
N HIS A 154 -21.19 -0.90 -14.38
CA HIS A 154 -20.41 -1.88 -13.60
C HIS A 154 -19.99 -3.14 -14.40
N LEU A 155 -19.63 -2.92 -15.66
CA LEU A 155 -19.26 -3.98 -16.60
C LEU A 155 -17.75 -4.20 -16.70
N GLU A 156 -16.94 -3.65 -15.79
CA GLU A 156 -15.48 -3.77 -15.80
C GLU A 156 -15.03 -5.22 -15.77
N LYS A 157 -15.77 -6.07 -15.04
CA LYS A 157 -15.52 -7.51 -14.96
C LYS A 157 -15.57 -8.20 -16.32
N TYR A 158 -16.45 -7.72 -17.21
CA TYR A 158 -16.66 -8.27 -18.55
C TYR A 158 -15.85 -7.57 -19.64
N GLY A 159 -15.24 -6.43 -19.31
CA GLY A 159 -14.40 -5.65 -20.22
C GLY A 159 -12.92 -5.88 -19.98
N ILE A 160 -12.27 -4.92 -19.34
CA ILE A 160 -10.82 -4.87 -19.16
C ILE A 160 -10.32 -6.03 -18.30
N GLU A 161 -11.02 -6.35 -17.20
CA GLU A 161 -10.60 -7.43 -16.32
C GLU A 161 -10.65 -8.80 -17.00
N LEU A 162 -11.74 -9.10 -17.72
CA LEU A 162 -11.87 -10.35 -18.45
C LEU A 162 -10.78 -10.48 -19.51
N THR A 163 -10.56 -9.43 -20.29
CA THR A 163 -9.50 -9.42 -21.31
C THR A 163 -8.12 -9.66 -20.70
N SER A 164 -7.83 -9.04 -19.56
CA SER A 164 -6.59 -9.24 -18.84
C SER A 164 -6.45 -10.66 -18.29
N LYS A 165 -7.52 -11.23 -17.73
CA LYS A 165 -7.53 -12.62 -17.24
C LYS A 165 -7.30 -13.63 -18.38
N ILE A 166 -7.98 -13.43 -19.51
CA ILE A 166 -7.80 -14.27 -20.71
C ILE A 166 -6.37 -14.15 -21.24
N GLY A 167 -5.83 -12.93 -21.32
CA GLY A 167 -4.44 -12.70 -21.76
C GLY A 167 -3.43 -13.44 -20.90
N ARG A 168 -3.55 -13.37 -19.57
CA ARG A 168 -2.68 -14.11 -18.64
C ARG A 168 -2.83 -15.62 -18.76
N ALA A 169 -4.06 -16.12 -18.92
CA ALA A 169 -4.32 -17.53 -19.09
C ALA A 169 -3.71 -18.04 -20.41
N LYS A 170 -3.88 -17.28 -21.49
CA LYS A 170 -3.29 -17.57 -22.80
C LYS A 170 -1.76 -17.63 -22.72
N GLN A 171 -1.13 -16.62 -22.13
CA GLN A 171 0.33 -16.56 -21.96
C GLN A 171 0.86 -17.75 -21.14
N LYS A 172 0.14 -18.15 -20.08
CA LYS A 172 0.50 -19.33 -19.29
C LYS A 172 0.44 -20.62 -20.11
N GLN A 173 -0.58 -20.77 -20.96
CA GLN A 173 -0.74 -21.93 -21.83
C GLN A 173 0.32 -21.96 -22.94
N GLU A 174 0.64 -20.82 -23.54
CA GLU A 174 1.69 -20.69 -24.54
C GLU A 174 3.07 -21.06 -23.98
N LEU A 175 3.36 -20.63 -22.73
CA LEU A 175 4.60 -21.02 -22.04
C LEU A 175 4.66 -22.53 -21.79
N LEU A 176 3.55 -23.14 -21.38
CA LEU A 176 3.46 -24.58 -21.15
C LEU A 176 3.64 -25.36 -22.45
N LEU A 177 2.98 -24.93 -23.54
CA LEU A 177 3.14 -25.50 -24.87
C LEU A 177 4.59 -25.42 -25.35
N SER A 178 5.23 -24.27 -25.21
CA SER A 178 6.64 -24.10 -25.58
C SER A 178 7.57 -25.04 -24.79
N LYS A 179 7.29 -25.25 -23.49
CA LYS A 179 8.03 -26.24 -22.70
C LYS A 179 7.85 -27.66 -23.21
N LEU A 180 6.59 -28.06 -23.46
CA LEU A 180 6.27 -29.39 -23.95
C LEU A 180 6.85 -29.65 -25.35
N ASP A 181 6.82 -28.64 -26.23
CA ASP A 181 7.43 -28.72 -27.55
C ASP A 181 8.97 -28.85 -27.48
N GLY A 182 9.58 -28.15 -26.51
CA GLY A 182 11.01 -28.29 -26.21
C GLY A 182 11.37 -29.69 -25.69
N GLU A 183 10.55 -30.21 -24.78
CA GLU A 183 10.73 -31.58 -24.27
C GLU A 183 10.50 -32.63 -25.38
N LYS A 184 9.46 -32.45 -26.20
CA LYS A 184 9.15 -33.36 -27.34
C LYS A 184 10.30 -33.43 -28.33
N LYS A 185 10.92 -32.28 -28.68
CA LYS A 185 12.08 -32.28 -29.60
C LYS A 185 13.24 -33.11 -29.06
N ASN A 186 13.45 -33.13 -27.74
CA ASN A 186 14.47 -33.97 -27.12
C ASN A 186 14.16 -35.48 -27.22
N PHE A 187 12.90 -35.85 -27.44
CA PHE A 187 12.49 -37.25 -27.58
C PHE A 187 12.43 -37.71 -29.02
N GLU A 188 12.27 -36.83 -30.00
CA GLU A 188 12.16 -37.21 -31.44
C GLU A 188 13.46 -37.78 -32.01
N GLU A 189 14.62 -37.52 -31.40
CA GLU A 189 15.93 -37.99 -31.81
C GLU A 189 16.49 -39.16 -30.99
N ILE A 190 15.73 -39.70 -30.03
CA ILE A 190 16.27 -40.74 -29.12
C ILE A 190 16.19 -42.12 -29.79
N SER A 191 17.28 -42.51 -30.39
CA SER A 191 17.48 -43.92 -30.77
C SER A 191 17.75 -44.78 -29.50
N SER A 192 17.51 -46.09 -29.60
CA SER A 192 17.77 -47.05 -28.53
C SER A 192 19.23 -46.98 -27.98
N VAL A 193 20.15 -46.58 -28.85
CA VAL A 193 21.57 -46.38 -28.55
C VAL A 193 21.80 -45.15 -27.67
N GLN A 194 21.07 -44.04 -27.94
CA GLN A 194 21.14 -42.85 -27.14
C GLN A 194 20.49 -43.03 -25.74
N LEU A 195 19.39 -43.77 -25.66
CA LEU A 195 18.73 -44.14 -24.43
C LEU A 195 19.65 -44.95 -23.52
N SER A 196 20.41 -45.91 -24.07
CA SER A 196 21.41 -46.66 -23.29
C SER A 196 22.62 -45.80 -22.84
N LYS A 197 23.01 -44.81 -23.62
CA LYS A 197 24.06 -43.83 -23.22
C LYS A 197 23.57 -42.95 -22.08
N LEU A 198 22.35 -42.38 -22.18
CA LEU A 198 21.77 -41.54 -21.14
C LEU A 198 21.57 -42.28 -19.82
N GLN A 199 21.11 -43.54 -19.87
CA GLN A 199 21.00 -44.38 -18.70
C GLN A 199 22.35 -44.66 -17.99
N LYS A 200 23.43 -44.84 -18.80
CA LYS A 200 24.79 -44.98 -18.25
C LYS A 200 25.27 -43.68 -17.61
N GLN A 201 24.95 -42.55 -18.24
CA GLN A 201 25.32 -41.25 -17.73
C GLN A 201 24.57 -40.92 -16.45
N GLU A 202 23.26 -41.15 -16.38
CA GLU A 202 22.44 -41.02 -15.18
C GLU A 202 23.00 -41.83 -14.00
N LYS A 203 23.36 -43.09 -14.23
CA LYS A 203 23.99 -43.91 -13.20
C LYS A 203 25.34 -43.39 -12.73
N SER A 204 26.13 -42.82 -13.64
CA SER A 204 27.41 -42.17 -13.31
C SER A 204 27.18 -40.90 -12.48
N ASP A 205 26.28 -40.04 -12.94
CA ASP A 205 25.97 -38.78 -12.30
C ASP A 205 25.34 -38.98 -10.91
N THR A 206 24.47 -39.98 -10.76
CA THR A 206 23.90 -40.37 -9.46
C THR A 206 24.98 -40.84 -8.47
N LYS A 207 25.97 -41.61 -8.94
CA LYS A 207 27.13 -42.00 -8.11
C LYS A 207 27.99 -40.78 -7.72
N GLN A 208 28.21 -39.89 -8.68
CA GLN A 208 29.01 -38.69 -8.44
C GLN A 208 28.29 -37.74 -7.47
N HIS A 209 27.00 -37.54 -7.64
CA HIS A 209 26.15 -36.79 -6.71
C HIS A 209 26.21 -37.35 -5.28
N SER A 210 26.01 -38.64 -5.14
CA SER A 210 26.11 -39.31 -3.83
C SER A 210 27.50 -39.15 -3.17
N ARG A 211 28.57 -39.22 -3.98
CA ARG A 211 29.95 -39.00 -3.49
C ARG A 211 30.17 -37.54 -3.04
N LEU A 212 29.71 -36.58 -3.84
CA LEU A 212 29.82 -35.17 -3.53
C LEU A 212 28.99 -34.78 -2.31
N SER A 213 27.76 -35.29 -2.22
CA SER A 213 26.89 -35.08 -1.05
C SER A 213 27.52 -35.59 0.26
N LYS A 214 28.13 -36.80 0.23
CA LYS A 214 28.88 -37.30 1.38
C LYS A 214 30.11 -36.46 1.73
N LYS A 215 30.80 -35.93 0.70
CA LYS A 215 31.95 -35.05 0.91
C LYS A 215 31.56 -33.70 1.49
N LEU A 216 30.44 -33.16 0.99
CA LEU A 216 29.86 -31.90 1.47
C LEU A 216 29.47 -32.04 2.96
N ALA A 217 28.74 -33.09 3.34
CA ALA A 217 28.36 -33.33 4.72
C ALA A 217 29.55 -33.51 5.68
N LYS A 218 30.69 -34.04 5.18
CA LYS A 218 31.93 -34.13 5.98
C LYS A 218 32.58 -32.75 6.14
N LEU A 219 32.59 -31.94 5.06
CA LEU A 219 33.13 -30.58 5.10
C LEU A 219 32.31 -29.67 6.00
N GLU A 220 30.98 -29.75 5.94
CA GLU A 220 30.09 -29.01 6.82
C GLU A 220 30.34 -29.33 8.30
N LYS A 221 30.49 -30.61 8.64
CA LYS A 221 30.84 -31.00 10.01
C LYS A 221 32.21 -30.49 10.44
N SER A 222 33.21 -30.50 9.55
CA SER A 222 34.51 -29.96 9.88
C SER A 222 34.48 -28.43 10.02
N PHE A 223 33.73 -27.78 9.18
CA PHE A 223 33.52 -26.33 9.25
C PHE A 223 32.89 -25.91 10.57
N GLN A 224 31.79 -26.55 10.96
CA GLN A 224 31.14 -26.30 12.26
C GLN A 224 32.13 -26.43 13.44
N LYS A 225 32.91 -27.52 13.46
CA LYS A 225 33.92 -27.69 14.52
C LYS A 225 34.98 -26.59 14.53
N THR A 226 35.41 -26.16 13.33
CA THR A 226 36.40 -25.11 13.23
C THR A 226 35.81 -23.74 13.64
N GLU A 227 34.58 -23.51 13.31
CA GLU A 227 33.83 -22.29 13.70
C GLU A 227 33.63 -22.24 15.24
N GLU A 228 33.24 -23.34 15.85
CA GLU A 228 33.18 -23.44 17.32
C GLU A 228 34.51 -23.16 18.00
N LEU A 229 35.60 -23.76 17.47
CA LEU A 229 36.97 -23.53 17.97
C LEU A 229 37.38 -22.06 17.80
N TYR A 230 37.09 -21.48 16.66
CA TYR A 230 37.39 -20.06 16.41
C TYR A 230 36.62 -19.14 17.39
N ASN A 231 35.35 -19.39 17.59
CA ASN A 231 34.53 -18.60 18.50
C ASN A 231 35.03 -18.72 19.95
N THR A 232 35.34 -19.94 20.40
CA THR A 232 35.94 -20.15 21.74
C THR A 232 37.31 -19.51 21.88
N GLN A 233 38.11 -19.49 20.84
CA GLN A 233 39.41 -18.78 20.83
C GLN A 233 39.24 -17.27 20.93
N GLN A 234 38.22 -16.70 20.26
CA GLN A 234 37.91 -15.27 20.36
C GLN A 234 37.42 -14.87 21.76
N GLU A 235 36.66 -15.75 22.42
CA GLU A 235 36.23 -15.54 23.81
C GLU A 235 37.40 -15.65 24.80
N LEU A 236 38.34 -16.55 24.57
CA LEU A 236 39.51 -16.77 25.42
C LEU A 236 40.52 -15.63 25.38
N LEU A 237 40.66 -14.95 24.24
CA LEU A 237 41.61 -13.86 24.07
C LEU A 237 41.43 -12.70 25.06
N PRO A 238 40.25 -12.13 25.24
CA PRO A 238 40.00 -11.06 26.20
C PRO A 238 40.15 -11.57 27.67
N LEU A 239 39.73 -12.79 27.93
CA LEU A 239 39.86 -13.40 29.28
C LEU A 239 41.33 -13.59 29.67
N LYS A 240 42.20 -14.05 28.77
CA LYS A 240 43.65 -14.15 29.02
C LYS A 240 44.31 -12.80 29.22
N LYS A 241 43.82 -11.75 28.50
CA LYS A 241 44.33 -10.37 28.73
C LYS A 241 43.92 -9.88 30.12
N ALA A 242 42.65 -10.04 30.45
CA ALA A 242 42.15 -9.65 31.79
C ALA A 242 42.81 -10.41 32.94
N GLN A 243 43.11 -11.71 32.73
CA GLN A 243 43.89 -12.51 33.69
C GLN A 243 45.30 -11.95 33.90
N LYS A 244 46.02 -11.67 32.84
CA LYS A 244 47.38 -11.08 32.90
C LYS A 244 47.40 -9.72 33.61
N GLU A 245 46.42 -8.87 33.32
CA GLU A 245 46.24 -7.57 33.98
C GLU A 245 46.02 -7.71 35.50
N LYS A 246 45.18 -8.66 35.90
CA LYS A 246 44.97 -8.97 37.33
C LYS A 246 46.19 -9.57 37.98
N GLU A 247 46.89 -10.47 37.31
CA GLU A 247 48.16 -11.05 37.82
C GLU A 247 49.21 -9.96 38.05
N LEU A 248 49.31 -8.95 37.17
CA LEU A 248 50.22 -7.81 37.35
C LEU A 248 49.85 -6.93 38.56
N LEU A 249 48.59 -6.90 38.94
CA LEU A 249 48.12 -6.12 40.12
C LEU A 249 48.31 -6.89 41.44
N LEU A 250 48.45 -8.22 41.38
CA LEU A 250 48.56 -9.09 42.56
C LEU A 250 49.70 -8.66 43.54
N PRO A 251 50.92 -8.32 43.08
CA PRO A 251 52.00 -7.90 43.97
C PRO A 251 51.62 -6.63 44.75
N SER A 252 51.05 -5.64 44.07
CA SER A 252 50.66 -4.38 44.71
C SER A 252 49.55 -4.53 45.71
N ILE A 253 48.61 -5.46 45.47
CA ILE A 253 47.55 -5.78 46.42
C ILE A 253 48.12 -6.47 47.65
N LYS A 254 49.03 -7.45 47.49
CA LYS A 254 49.70 -8.10 48.62
C LYS A 254 50.51 -7.15 49.46
N GLU A 255 51.16 -6.18 48.86
CA GLU A 255 51.88 -5.12 49.56
C GLU A 255 50.94 -4.23 50.36
N LYS A 256 49.83 -3.83 49.78
CA LYS A 256 48.77 -3.06 50.49
C LYS A 256 48.13 -3.86 51.64
N GLU A 257 47.91 -5.15 51.45
CA GLU A 257 47.40 -6.02 52.54
C GLU A 257 48.39 -6.14 53.68
N ASN A 258 49.69 -6.32 53.38
CA ASN A 258 50.75 -6.33 54.37
C ASN A 258 50.82 -5.00 55.14
N ASN A 259 50.80 -3.89 54.42
CA ASN A 259 50.79 -2.56 55.04
C ASN A 259 49.56 -2.33 55.93
N LEU A 260 48.40 -2.78 55.45
CA LEU A 260 47.14 -2.74 56.23
C LEU A 260 47.25 -3.58 57.50
N ASN A 261 47.80 -4.77 57.41
CA ASN A 261 48.00 -5.67 58.58
C ASN A 261 49.02 -5.10 59.60
N ILE A 262 50.09 -4.51 59.09
CA ILE A 262 51.07 -3.82 59.93
C ILE A 262 50.41 -2.62 60.66
N THR A 263 49.62 -1.82 59.90
CA THR A 263 48.91 -0.66 60.47
C THR A 263 47.86 -1.07 61.50
N LYS A 264 47.13 -2.15 61.23
CA LYS A 264 46.19 -2.70 62.22
C LYS A 264 46.88 -3.16 63.50
N LYS A 265 48.02 -3.86 63.42
CA LYS A 265 48.84 -4.29 64.57
C LYS A 265 49.44 -3.06 65.32
N ALA A 266 49.91 -2.08 64.56
CA ALA A 266 50.45 -0.84 65.18
C ALA A 266 49.35 -0.06 65.94
N ASN A 267 48.11 -0.01 65.37
CA ASN A 267 46.99 0.66 66.07
C ASN A 267 46.51 -0.12 67.32
N GLN A 268 46.70 -1.43 67.37
CA GLN A 268 46.40 -2.23 68.58
C GLN A 268 47.43 -2.02 69.68
N LEU A 269 48.63 -1.59 69.33
CA LEU A 269 49.73 -1.30 70.28
C LEU A 269 49.79 0.16 70.74
N ARG A 270 48.90 1.05 70.25
CA ARG A 270 48.82 2.42 70.80
C ARG A 270 48.17 2.33 72.17
N PRO A 271 48.92 2.75 73.26
CA PRO A 271 48.30 2.91 74.57
C PRO A 271 47.30 4.06 74.50
N PHE A 272 46.25 3.94 75.30
CA PHE A 272 45.22 4.95 75.47
C PHE A 272 45.79 6.32 75.72
#